data_632149074637374eeb1a87182f6c668e
#
_entry.id   632149074637374eeb1a87182f6c668e
#
_cell.length_a   1.000
_cell.length_b   1.000
_cell.length_c   1.000
_cell.angle_alpha   90.00
_cell.angle_beta   90.00
_cell.angle_gamma   90.00
#
_symmetry.space_group_name_H-M   'P 1'
#
loop_
_entity.id
_entity.type
_entity.pdbx_description
1 polymer ?
#
loop_
_entity_poly.entity_id
_entity_poly.type
_entity_poly.pdbx_seq_one_letter_code
_entity_poly.pdbx_strand_id
1 'polypeptide(L)'
;MDTYTDPLGHDLKDDAAVAATCTTAGTTAGKHCTRCDYKEGMETIAALGHDLKDDAAVAATCTTAGTTAGKHCTRCDYKEGMETIAALGHAWDEGKVTKQPTETETGVKTFTCTRCGETRTETMPVIPHVHSYKDVVTAPTCTEKGYTTHTCACGDSYVDTYTDALGHAWDEGEVTKEATETTQGSMTYTCTRCPATKRDILPASGLVATAVYNDVKNDTSWFYPGVQYCLSYGLMSGMGNGSFAPGEYTTRAQVAQILYNLHGNPEVSGGTPFTDVPEGAWYQKAVTWAHSVGIVNGVTATTFSPNANITRQDFVLMLMRYLNNVRMVDRTWTPDDLSRFVDAGSVGFWALDAMKDAVAINAISGVTVDGRLCIQPARNATRAEAAKILMVFHETMTK
;
A
#
# COMPACT_ATOMS: atom_id res chain seq x y z
N MET A 1 121.33 -3.19 15.00
CA MET A 1 120.79 -4.25 15.82
C MET A 1 119.40 -4.55 15.27
N ASP A 2 119.38 -5.54 14.41
CA ASP A 2 118.08 -5.96 13.79
C ASP A 2 117.39 -6.89 14.79
N THR A 3 116.32 -6.44 15.33
CA THR A 3 115.43 -7.25 16.18
C THR A 3 114.54 -8.12 15.32
N TYR A 4 114.97 -9.37 15.13
CA TYR A 4 114.12 -10.41 14.58
C TYR A 4 113.05 -10.74 15.60
N THR A 5 111.86 -10.52 15.27
CA THR A 5 110.66 -11.00 16.04
C THR A 5 110.38 -12.42 15.55
N ASP A 6 110.26 -13.35 16.48
CA ASP A 6 109.88 -14.74 16.21
C ASP A 6 108.53 -14.80 15.54
N PRO A 7 108.33 -15.70 14.58
CA PRO A 7 107.03 -15.87 13.95
C PRO A 7 105.94 -16.25 14.99
N LEU A 8 104.87 -15.53 14.98
CA LEU A 8 103.77 -15.66 15.97
C LEU A 8 102.97 -16.99 15.95
N GLY A 9 103.41 -17.95 15.13
CA GLY A 9 102.68 -19.20 14.96
C GLY A 9 101.22 -18.98 14.48
N HIS A 10 100.52 -20.04 14.12
CA HIS A 10 99.08 -19.99 13.71
C HIS A 10 98.13 -20.10 14.93
N ASP A 11 97.10 -19.25 14.99
CA ASP A 11 96.01 -19.33 15.96
C ASP A 11 94.83 -20.08 15.31
N LEU A 12 94.77 -21.40 15.55
CA LEU A 12 93.87 -22.33 14.85
C LEU A 12 92.55 -22.51 15.58
N LYS A 13 91.45 -22.29 14.84
CA LYS A 13 90.08 -22.53 15.28
C LYS A 13 89.52 -23.72 14.50
N ASP A 14 88.74 -24.59 15.18
CA ASP A 14 88.13 -25.77 14.59
C ASP A 14 86.98 -25.37 13.68
N ASP A 15 86.90 -25.95 12.49
CA ASP A 15 85.81 -25.88 11.53
C ASP A 15 85.12 -27.25 11.45
N ALA A 16 83.80 -27.22 11.61
CA ALA A 16 83.02 -28.42 11.42
C ALA A 16 82.94 -28.85 9.95
N ALA A 17 82.83 -30.14 9.72
CA ALA A 17 82.62 -30.65 8.37
C ALA A 17 81.29 -30.08 7.76
N VAL A 18 81.33 -29.70 6.50
CA VAL A 18 80.19 -29.32 5.71
C VAL A 18 79.94 -30.42 4.67
N ALA A 19 78.79 -31.05 4.76
CA ALA A 19 78.42 -32.11 3.83
C ALA A 19 78.24 -31.55 2.40
N ALA A 20 78.78 -32.27 1.41
CA ALA A 20 78.54 -31.94 0.02
C ALA A 20 77.11 -32.20 -0.35
N THR A 21 76.47 -31.30 -1.12
CA THR A 21 75.17 -31.49 -1.72
C THR A 21 75.27 -31.93 -3.18
N CYS A 22 74.16 -32.10 -3.88
CA CYS A 22 74.23 -32.45 -5.29
C CYS A 22 74.96 -31.40 -6.14
N THR A 23 74.87 -30.14 -5.78
CA THR A 23 75.43 -29.03 -6.58
C THR A 23 76.55 -28.24 -5.89
N THR A 24 76.75 -28.42 -4.60
CA THR A 24 77.73 -27.67 -3.80
C THR A 24 78.74 -28.60 -3.19
N ALA A 25 80.01 -28.27 -3.35
CA ALA A 25 81.13 -28.97 -2.68
C ALA A 25 81.04 -28.82 -1.16
N GLY A 26 81.32 -29.83 -0.43
CA GLY A 26 81.50 -29.85 1.01
C GLY A 26 82.98 -29.69 1.44
N THR A 27 83.20 -29.74 2.74
CA THR A 27 84.52 -29.74 3.31
C THR A 27 84.60 -30.73 4.47
N THR A 28 85.74 -31.43 4.62
CA THR A 28 86.01 -32.17 5.85
C THR A 28 86.23 -31.23 7.03
N ALA A 29 86.02 -31.76 8.24
CA ALA A 29 86.41 -31.01 9.43
C ALA A 29 87.88 -30.69 9.41
N GLY A 30 88.24 -29.51 9.84
CA GLY A 30 89.62 -29.05 9.87
C GLY A 30 89.75 -27.84 10.77
N LYS A 31 90.86 -27.11 10.56
CA LYS A 31 91.11 -25.86 11.32
C LYS A 31 91.53 -24.78 10.38
N HIS A 32 91.11 -23.55 10.69
CA HIS A 32 91.62 -22.36 10.00
C HIS A 32 92.35 -21.43 10.98
N CYS A 33 93.30 -20.67 10.49
CA CYS A 33 93.96 -19.66 11.28
C CYS A 33 93.08 -18.38 11.32
N THR A 34 92.84 -17.86 12.53
CA THR A 34 92.03 -16.63 12.72
C THR A 34 92.70 -15.36 12.19
N ARG A 35 94.06 -15.45 11.86
CA ARG A 35 94.92 -14.31 11.50
C ARG A 35 95.44 -14.35 10.08
N CYS A 36 95.34 -15.48 9.38
CA CYS A 36 95.83 -15.66 7.99
C CYS A 36 95.03 -16.77 7.27
N ASP A 37 95.26 -16.99 5.99
CA ASP A 37 94.53 -17.97 5.17
C ASP A 37 95.01 -19.43 5.35
N TYR A 38 95.87 -19.71 6.36
CA TYR A 38 96.30 -21.06 6.62
C TYR A 38 95.19 -21.97 7.12
N LYS A 39 95.08 -23.15 6.50
CA LYS A 39 94.12 -24.19 6.83
C LYS A 39 94.81 -25.52 7.00
N GLU A 40 94.40 -26.32 7.99
CA GLU A 40 94.92 -27.64 8.29
C GLU A 40 93.80 -28.67 8.35
N GLY A 41 94.02 -29.80 7.63
CA GLY A 41 93.08 -30.92 7.62
C GLY A 41 91.78 -30.70 6.87
N MET A 42 91.55 -29.49 6.31
CA MET A 42 90.34 -29.17 5.58
C MET A 42 90.53 -29.53 4.09
N GLU A 43 89.82 -30.60 3.70
CA GLU A 43 89.80 -31.05 2.29
C GLU A 43 88.47 -30.75 1.67
N THR A 44 88.51 -30.42 0.38
CA THR A 44 87.21 -30.18 -0.37
C THR A 44 86.65 -31.52 -0.79
N ILE A 45 85.41 -31.74 -0.43
CA ILE A 45 84.55 -32.85 -0.91
C ILE A 45 83.79 -32.38 -2.14
N ALA A 46 84.09 -32.98 -3.28
CA ALA A 46 83.42 -32.60 -4.53
C ALA A 46 81.87 -32.73 -4.39
N ALA A 47 81.11 -31.84 -5.09
CA ALA A 47 79.66 -31.97 -5.18
C ALA A 47 79.26 -33.37 -5.66
N LEU A 48 78.17 -33.92 -5.04
CA LEU A 48 77.80 -35.31 -5.25
C LEU A 48 77.24 -35.59 -6.65
N GLY A 49 76.89 -34.54 -7.39
CA GLY A 49 76.12 -34.67 -8.64
C GLY A 49 74.64 -35.11 -8.38
N HIS A 50 73.84 -35.14 -9.39
CA HIS A 50 72.51 -35.69 -9.31
C HIS A 50 72.50 -37.20 -9.55
N ASP A 51 71.77 -37.94 -8.70
CA ASP A 51 71.52 -39.36 -8.86
C ASP A 51 70.10 -39.50 -9.43
N LEU A 52 69.97 -39.58 -10.76
CA LEU A 52 68.72 -39.49 -11.51
C LEU A 52 68.09 -40.87 -11.66
N LYS A 53 66.83 -40.92 -11.26
CA LYS A 53 65.93 -42.08 -11.46
C LYS A 53 64.83 -41.71 -12.48
N ASP A 54 64.50 -42.63 -13.37
CA ASP A 54 63.49 -42.47 -14.39
C ASP A 54 62.08 -42.45 -13.78
N ASP A 55 61.29 -41.47 -14.20
CA ASP A 55 59.86 -41.35 -13.91
C ASP A 55 59.06 -41.64 -15.19
N ALA A 56 58.11 -42.53 -15.06
CA ALA A 56 57.20 -42.82 -16.16
C ALA A 56 56.21 -41.64 -16.40
N ALA A 57 55.83 -41.46 -17.64
CA ALA A 57 54.73 -40.48 -17.96
C ALA A 57 53.46 -40.84 -17.23
N VAL A 58 52.79 -39.81 -16.72
CA VAL A 58 51.44 -39.91 -16.15
C VAL A 58 50.48 -39.22 -17.10
N ALA A 59 49.52 -39.95 -17.61
CA ALA A 59 48.54 -39.38 -18.54
C ALA A 59 47.62 -38.37 -17.82
N ALA A 60 47.36 -37.21 -18.45
CA ALA A 60 46.40 -36.26 -17.95
C ALA A 60 44.98 -36.87 -18.06
N THR A 61 44.14 -36.64 -17.05
CA THR A 61 42.70 -36.96 -17.07
C THR A 61 41.89 -35.70 -17.35
N CYS A 62 40.58 -35.80 -17.32
CA CYS A 62 39.70 -34.62 -17.48
C CYS A 62 39.95 -33.57 -16.39
N THR A 63 40.27 -33.99 -15.17
CA THR A 63 40.36 -33.10 -14.01
C THR A 63 41.75 -32.99 -13.41
N THR A 64 42.65 -33.91 -13.74
CA THR A 64 43.99 -33.99 -13.18
C THR A 64 45.06 -33.78 -14.25
N ALA A 65 46.01 -32.93 -13.95
CA ALA A 65 47.16 -32.76 -14.81
C ALA A 65 48.04 -34.03 -14.84
N GLY A 66 48.60 -34.31 -16.00
CA GLY A 66 49.61 -35.36 -16.20
C GLY A 66 51.03 -34.83 -16.19
N THR A 67 51.99 -35.69 -16.42
CA THR A 67 53.39 -35.34 -16.59
C THR A 67 53.99 -36.16 -17.73
N THR A 68 54.93 -35.58 -18.49
CA THR A 68 55.75 -36.32 -19.41
C THR A 68 56.70 -37.25 -18.63
N ALA A 69 57.19 -38.31 -19.28
CA ALA A 69 58.36 -39.07 -18.74
C ALA A 69 59.54 -38.15 -18.52
N GLY A 70 60.28 -38.37 -17.46
CA GLY A 70 61.43 -37.59 -17.11
C GLY A 70 62.27 -38.29 -16.07
N LYS A 71 63.12 -37.54 -15.37
CA LYS A 71 63.92 -38.06 -14.29
C LYS A 71 63.89 -37.16 -13.09
N HIS A 72 63.94 -37.71 -11.90
CA HIS A 72 64.13 -36.95 -10.67
C HIS A 72 65.39 -37.35 -9.93
N CYS A 73 65.97 -36.42 -9.19
CA CYS A 73 67.11 -36.76 -8.34
C CYS A 73 66.58 -37.37 -7.03
N THR A 74 67.20 -38.52 -6.62
CA THR A 74 66.83 -39.20 -5.36
C THR A 74 67.34 -38.47 -4.11
N ARG A 75 68.20 -37.43 -4.26
CA ARG A 75 68.82 -36.68 -3.17
C ARG A 75 68.38 -35.22 -3.04
N CYS A 76 67.71 -34.66 -4.05
CA CYS A 76 67.23 -33.29 -4.05
C CYS A 76 66.04 -33.13 -4.99
N ASP A 77 65.45 -31.93 -5.07
CA ASP A 77 64.23 -31.64 -5.86
C ASP A 77 64.48 -31.42 -7.37
N TYR A 78 65.66 -31.70 -7.84
CA TYR A 78 66.03 -31.54 -9.25
C TYR A 78 65.30 -32.55 -10.14
N LYS A 79 64.69 -32.02 -11.20
CA LYS A 79 63.99 -32.80 -12.22
C LYS A 79 64.47 -32.46 -13.61
N GLU A 80 64.51 -33.44 -14.50
CA GLU A 80 64.94 -33.28 -15.89
C GLU A 80 63.90 -33.90 -16.84
N GLY A 81 63.58 -33.18 -17.88
CA GLY A 81 62.63 -33.62 -18.95
C GLY A 81 61.22 -33.83 -18.54
N MET A 82 60.87 -33.56 -17.26
CA MET A 82 59.46 -33.71 -16.73
C MET A 82 58.69 -32.41 -16.93
N GLU A 83 57.73 -32.43 -17.85
CA GLU A 83 56.84 -31.31 -18.14
C GLU A 83 55.44 -31.64 -17.66
N THR A 84 54.70 -30.61 -17.16
CA THR A 84 53.30 -30.76 -16.76
C THR A 84 52.41 -30.71 -17.98
N ILE A 85 51.56 -31.74 -18.17
CA ILE A 85 50.50 -31.80 -19.16
C ILE A 85 49.23 -31.31 -18.48
N ALA A 86 48.65 -30.21 -18.95
CA ALA A 86 47.43 -29.68 -18.37
C ALA A 86 46.29 -30.71 -18.41
N ALA A 87 45.39 -30.63 -17.41
CA ALA A 87 44.16 -31.43 -17.40
C ALA A 87 43.36 -31.22 -18.70
N LEU A 88 42.83 -32.30 -19.26
CA LEU A 88 42.19 -32.29 -20.58
C LEU A 88 40.83 -31.55 -20.61
N GLY A 89 40.28 -31.27 -19.45
CA GLY A 89 38.89 -30.77 -19.31
C GLY A 89 37.86 -31.83 -19.73
N HIS A 90 36.60 -31.54 -19.47
CA HIS A 90 35.52 -32.41 -19.93
C HIS A 90 35.12 -32.06 -21.36
N ALA A 91 34.94 -33.09 -22.18
CA ALA A 91 34.34 -32.99 -23.51
C ALA A 91 32.89 -33.47 -23.40
N TRP A 92 31.96 -32.55 -23.19
CA TRP A 92 30.56 -32.85 -23.03
C TRP A 92 29.93 -33.20 -24.41
N ASP A 93 29.01 -34.18 -24.43
CA ASP A 93 28.19 -34.49 -25.58
C ASP A 93 27.12 -33.41 -25.83
N GLU A 94 26.24 -33.57 -26.80
CA GLU A 94 25.16 -32.63 -27.10
C GLU A 94 24.06 -32.59 -26.02
N GLY A 95 24.15 -33.47 -25.02
CA GLY A 95 23.21 -33.63 -23.94
C GLY A 95 21.86 -34.23 -24.39
N LYS A 96 21.28 -35.03 -23.53
CA LYS A 96 19.98 -35.67 -23.70
C LYS A 96 18.98 -35.10 -22.71
N VAL A 97 17.74 -34.78 -23.15
CA VAL A 97 16.65 -34.45 -22.25
C VAL A 97 16.27 -35.70 -21.48
N THR A 98 16.52 -35.70 -20.17
CA THR A 98 16.25 -36.81 -19.26
C THR A 98 14.92 -36.62 -18.50
N LYS A 99 14.48 -35.38 -18.38
CA LYS A 99 13.13 -35.01 -17.89
C LYS A 99 12.60 -33.88 -18.78
N GLN A 100 11.45 -34.10 -19.41
CA GLN A 100 10.77 -33.04 -20.16
C GLN A 100 10.20 -32.00 -19.23
N PRO A 101 10.31 -30.70 -19.55
CA PRO A 101 9.61 -29.66 -18.80
C PRO A 101 8.10 -29.79 -19.01
N THR A 102 7.32 -29.41 -18.01
CA THR A 102 5.87 -29.23 -18.06
C THR A 102 5.52 -27.77 -17.76
N GLU A 103 4.25 -27.44 -17.71
CA GLU A 103 3.79 -26.10 -17.30
C GLU A 103 4.08 -25.78 -15.83
N THR A 104 4.25 -26.81 -14.98
CA THR A 104 4.45 -26.67 -13.52
C THR A 104 5.80 -27.14 -13.03
N GLU A 105 6.53 -27.93 -13.85
CA GLU A 105 7.81 -28.50 -13.45
C GLU A 105 8.90 -28.23 -14.47
N THR A 106 10.07 -27.91 -13.99
CA THR A 106 11.26 -27.74 -14.82
C THR A 106 11.74 -29.05 -15.40
N GLY A 107 12.21 -29.02 -16.64
CA GLY A 107 12.88 -30.15 -17.29
C GLY A 107 14.35 -30.25 -16.88
N VAL A 108 15.00 -31.35 -17.27
CA VAL A 108 16.42 -31.60 -17.05
C VAL A 108 17.06 -32.12 -18.32
N LYS A 109 18.13 -31.48 -18.76
CA LYS A 109 19.03 -31.95 -19.81
C LYS A 109 20.32 -32.44 -19.18
N THR A 110 20.71 -33.67 -19.49
CA THR A 110 21.91 -34.30 -18.94
C THR A 110 22.98 -34.42 -20.03
N PHE A 111 24.18 -33.98 -19.75
CA PHE A 111 25.37 -34.07 -20.61
C PHE A 111 26.32 -35.10 -20.03
N THR A 112 26.91 -35.90 -20.88
CA THR A 112 27.92 -36.91 -20.47
C THR A 112 29.26 -36.55 -21.07
N CYS A 113 30.31 -36.59 -20.27
CA CYS A 113 31.68 -36.43 -20.80
C CYS A 113 32.09 -37.64 -21.59
N THR A 114 32.42 -37.45 -22.87
CA THR A 114 32.82 -38.52 -23.78
C THR A 114 34.19 -39.14 -23.45
N ARG A 115 34.94 -38.49 -22.58
CA ARG A 115 36.29 -38.96 -22.15
C ARG A 115 36.26 -39.75 -20.86
N CYS A 116 35.45 -39.37 -19.89
CA CYS A 116 35.47 -39.96 -18.54
C CYS A 116 34.15 -40.51 -18.07
N GLY A 117 33.01 -40.26 -18.81
CA GLY A 117 31.67 -40.70 -18.43
C GLY A 117 31.00 -39.88 -17.33
N GLU A 118 31.67 -38.86 -16.82
CA GLU A 118 31.05 -37.98 -15.81
C GLU A 118 29.87 -37.24 -16.42
N THR A 119 28.84 -36.97 -15.60
CA THR A 119 27.60 -36.30 -16.07
C THR A 119 27.40 -34.95 -15.38
N ARG A 120 26.83 -34.00 -16.11
CA ARG A 120 26.31 -32.73 -15.58
C ARG A 120 24.87 -32.54 -16.03
N THR A 121 24.09 -31.82 -15.26
CA THR A 121 22.71 -31.49 -15.58
C THR A 121 22.53 -30.00 -15.78
N GLU A 122 21.61 -29.64 -16.66
CA GLU A 122 21.14 -28.30 -16.87
C GLU A 122 19.62 -28.27 -16.74
N THR A 123 19.09 -27.30 -16.01
CA THR A 123 17.64 -27.15 -15.81
C THR A 123 17.03 -26.47 -17.02
N MET A 124 16.00 -27.05 -17.59
CA MET A 124 15.18 -26.45 -18.64
C MET A 124 14.01 -25.70 -17.99
N PRO A 125 13.69 -24.48 -18.44
CA PRO A 125 12.54 -23.74 -17.89
C PRO A 125 11.23 -24.49 -18.12
N VAL A 126 10.23 -24.19 -17.28
CA VAL A 126 8.85 -24.66 -17.50
C VAL A 126 8.33 -24.17 -18.84
N ILE A 127 7.42 -24.92 -19.44
CA ILE A 127 6.72 -24.52 -20.67
C ILE A 127 5.73 -23.41 -20.28
N PRO A 128 5.74 -22.23 -20.94
CA PRO A 128 4.77 -21.20 -20.66
C PRO A 128 3.33 -21.72 -20.85
N HIS A 129 2.50 -21.53 -19.81
CA HIS A 129 1.08 -21.85 -19.92
C HIS A 129 0.38 -20.81 -20.79
N VAL A 130 -0.38 -21.27 -21.76
CA VAL A 130 -1.26 -20.42 -22.58
C VAL A 130 -2.63 -20.43 -21.93
N HIS A 131 -3.02 -19.29 -21.36
CA HIS A 131 -4.33 -19.18 -20.74
C HIS A 131 -5.47 -19.26 -21.75
N SER A 132 -6.44 -20.10 -21.46
CA SER A 132 -7.73 -20.16 -22.15
C SER A 132 -8.81 -19.86 -21.13
N TYR A 133 -9.39 -18.66 -21.22
CA TYR A 133 -10.35 -18.17 -20.23
C TYR A 133 -11.77 -18.57 -20.61
N LYS A 134 -12.54 -18.92 -19.59
CA LYS A 134 -13.99 -19.06 -19.63
C LYS A 134 -14.61 -17.84 -18.98
N ASP A 135 -15.54 -17.22 -19.68
CA ASP A 135 -16.17 -15.98 -19.27
C ASP A 135 -17.47 -16.25 -18.50
N VAL A 136 -17.64 -15.54 -17.39
CA VAL A 136 -18.88 -15.52 -16.61
C VAL A 136 -19.28 -14.08 -16.38
N VAL A 137 -20.43 -13.68 -16.93
CA VAL A 137 -20.97 -12.34 -16.76
C VAL A 137 -21.80 -12.29 -15.48
N THR A 138 -21.45 -11.38 -14.57
CA THR A 138 -22.26 -11.00 -13.42
C THR A 138 -23.03 -9.73 -13.80
N ALA A 139 -24.35 -9.83 -13.87
CA ALA A 139 -25.20 -8.68 -14.20
C ALA A 139 -25.18 -7.64 -13.07
N PRO A 140 -25.29 -6.33 -13.38
CA PRO A 140 -25.39 -5.29 -12.37
C PRO A 140 -26.71 -5.42 -11.58
N THR A 141 -26.65 -5.09 -10.29
CA THR A 141 -27.83 -4.92 -9.45
C THR A 141 -28.23 -3.44 -9.35
N CYS A 142 -29.21 -3.12 -8.54
CA CYS A 142 -29.55 -1.71 -8.29
C CYS A 142 -28.39 -0.90 -7.67
N THR A 143 -27.53 -1.56 -6.90
CA THR A 143 -26.49 -0.90 -6.10
C THR A 143 -25.08 -1.35 -6.44
N GLU A 144 -24.92 -2.48 -7.13
CA GLU A 144 -23.61 -3.04 -7.45
C GLU A 144 -23.37 -3.04 -8.95
N LYS A 145 -22.14 -2.77 -9.34
CA LYS A 145 -21.70 -2.85 -10.74
C LYS A 145 -21.72 -4.30 -11.22
N GLY A 146 -22.08 -4.49 -12.48
CA GLY A 146 -21.85 -5.73 -13.19
C GLY A 146 -20.40 -5.82 -13.67
N TYR A 147 -19.93 -7.04 -13.96
CA TYR A 147 -18.59 -7.30 -14.46
C TYR A 147 -18.49 -8.66 -15.12
N THR A 148 -17.45 -8.88 -15.91
CA THR A 148 -17.13 -10.20 -16.47
C THR A 148 -15.94 -10.79 -15.73
N THR A 149 -16.09 -12.01 -15.22
CA THR A 149 -14.99 -12.79 -14.64
C THR A 149 -14.46 -13.75 -15.70
N HIS A 150 -13.17 -13.72 -15.95
CA HIS A 150 -12.43 -14.60 -16.84
C HIS A 150 -11.66 -15.60 -15.99
N THR A 151 -11.89 -16.91 -16.17
CA THR A 151 -11.23 -17.95 -15.35
C THR A 151 -10.57 -18.99 -16.25
N CYS A 152 -9.28 -19.23 -16.05
CA CYS A 152 -8.53 -20.30 -16.68
C CYS A 152 -8.56 -21.57 -15.83
N ALA A 153 -8.50 -22.74 -16.47
CA ALA A 153 -8.43 -24.03 -15.77
C ALA A 153 -7.21 -24.17 -14.85
N CYS A 154 -6.16 -23.38 -15.02
CA CYS A 154 -4.99 -23.33 -14.14
C CYS A 154 -5.25 -22.59 -12.80
N GLY A 155 -6.42 -21.96 -12.63
CA GLY A 155 -6.78 -21.16 -11.47
C GLY A 155 -6.52 -19.68 -11.60
N ASP A 156 -5.87 -19.23 -12.69
CA ASP A 156 -5.71 -17.82 -12.98
C ASP A 156 -7.05 -17.18 -13.32
N SER A 157 -7.32 -15.97 -12.79
CA SER A 157 -8.56 -15.26 -13.06
C SER A 157 -8.38 -13.75 -12.96
N TYR A 158 -9.14 -13.03 -13.77
CA TYR A 158 -9.23 -11.57 -13.68
C TYR A 158 -10.66 -11.12 -13.98
N VAL A 159 -10.94 -9.86 -13.66
CA VAL A 159 -12.27 -9.24 -13.83
C VAL A 159 -12.12 -7.98 -14.67
N ASP A 160 -13.00 -7.81 -15.63
CA ASP A 160 -13.10 -6.61 -16.46
C ASP A 160 -14.53 -6.33 -16.93
N THR A 161 -14.67 -5.48 -17.93
CA THR A 161 -15.96 -5.17 -18.61
C THR A 161 -17.03 -4.75 -17.60
N TYR A 162 -16.67 -3.78 -16.74
CA TYR A 162 -17.58 -3.26 -15.73
C TYR A 162 -18.75 -2.50 -16.36
N THR A 163 -19.97 -2.81 -15.90
CA THR A 163 -21.17 -2.03 -16.17
C THR A 163 -21.65 -1.34 -14.91
N ASP A 164 -22.15 -0.11 -15.03
CA ASP A 164 -22.60 0.63 -13.86
C ASP A 164 -23.83 -0.03 -13.20
N ALA A 165 -23.99 0.22 -11.89
CA ALA A 165 -25.17 -0.20 -11.17
C ALA A 165 -26.42 0.42 -11.81
N LEU A 166 -27.53 -0.34 -11.82
CA LEU A 166 -28.77 0.07 -12.51
C LEU A 166 -29.50 1.25 -11.84
N GLY A 167 -29.10 1.58 -10.59
CA GLY A 167 -29.93 2.47 -9.76
C GLY A 167 -31.26 1.84 -9.37
N HIS A 168 -32.01 2.52 -8.51
CA HIS A 168 -33.37 2.11 -8.15
C HIS A 168 -34.39 2.69 -9.13
N ALA A 169 -35.34 1.88 -9.57
CA ALA A 169 -36.52 2.33 -10.29
C ALA A 169 -37.70 2.30 -9.31
N TRP A 170 -38.04 3.47 -8.79
CA TRP A 170 -39.13 3.61 -7.83
C TRP A 170 -40.48 3.55 -8.52
N ASP A 171 -41.48 2.97 -7.82
CA ASP A 171 -42.87 3.01 -8.22
C ASP A 171 -43.49 4.43 -8.00
N GLU A 172 -44.79 4.58 -8.21
CA GLU A 172 -45.49 5.86 -8.02
C GLU A 172 -45.64 6.26 -6.53
N GLY A 173 -45.27 5.37 -5.61
CA GLY A 173 -45.35 5.55 -4.16
C GLY A 173 -46.78 5.42 -3.62
N GLU A 174 -46.87 5.08 -2.34
CA GLU A 174 -48.12 4.96 -1.59
C GLU A 174 -48.05 5.88 -0.36
N VAL A 175 -49.16 6.58 -0.07
CA VAL A 175 -49.29 7.34 1.17
C VAL A 175 -49.46 6.36 2.32
N THR A 176 -48.39 6.15 3.08
CA THR A 176 -48.36 5.22 4.23
C THR A 176 -48.80 5.88 5.53
N LYS A 177 -48.80 7.20 5.56
CA LYS A 177 -49.37 8.02 6.63
C LYS A 177 -49.88 9.34 6.03
N GLU A 178 -51.14 9.65 6.26
CA GLU A 178 -51.74 10.93 5.86
C GLU A 178 -51.10 12.10 6.65
N ALA A 179 -50.86 13.22 5.95
CA ALA A 179 -50.51 14.47 6.59
C ALA A 179 -51.80 15.15 7.13
N THR A 180 -51.65 15.86 8.23
CA THR A 180 -52.74 16.71 8.78
C THR A 180 -52.31 18.18 8.81
N GLU A 181 -53.13 19.05 9.36
CA GLU A 181 -52.72 20.44 9.57
C GLU A 181 -51.50 20.58 10.48
N THR A 182 -51.35 19.69 11.46
CA THR A 182 -50.31 19.81 12.50
C THR A 182 -49.27 18.67 12.51
N THR A 183 -49.50 17.60 11.75
CA THR A 183 -48.60 16.46 11.71
C THR A 183 -48.17 16.09 10.29
N GLN A 184 -46.91 15.76 10.13
CA GLN A 184 -46.38 15.27 8.88
C GLN A 184 -46.92 13.89 8.54
N GLY A 185 -47.17 13.65 7.27
CA GLY A 185 -47.43 12.35 6.68
C GLY A 185 -46.21 11.70 6.08
N SER A 186 -46.40 10.59 5.40
CA SER A 186 -45.31 9.91 4.68
C SER A 186 -45.82 9.21 3.43
N MET A 187 -45.00 9.25 2.39
CA MET A 187 -45.12 8.50 1.16
C MET A 187 -44.00 7.51 1.05
N THR A 188 -44.32 6.27 0.77
CA THR A 188 -43.33 5.20 0.64
C THR A 188 -43.33 4.72 -0.79
N TYR A 189 -42.11 4.60 -1.36
CA TYR A 189 -41.86 4.08 -2.70
C TYR A 189 -41.14 2.76 -2.58
N THR A 190 -41.46 1.82 -3.46
CA THR A 190 -40.78 0.53 -3.55
C THR A 190 -40.05 0.41 -4.87
N CYS A 191 -38.85 -0.11 -4.84
CA CYS A 191 -38.12 -0.32 -6.07
C CYS A 191 -38.72 -1.50 -6.85
N THR A 192 -38.97 -1.29 -8.14
CA THR A 192 -39.55 -2.33 -9.02
C THR A 192 -38.57 -3.45 -9.37
N ARG A 193 -37.26 -3.29 -9.03
CA ARG A 193 -36.21 -4.23 -9.37
C ARG A 193 -35.64 -4.99 -8.15
N CYS A 194 -35.84 -4.47 -6.94
CA CYS A 194 -35.33 -5.07 -5.70
C CYS A 194 -36.27 -4.70 -4.52
N PRO A 195 -36.11 -5.31 -3.35
CA PRO A 195 -36.99 -5.04 -2.20
C PRO A 195 -36.71 -3.71 -1.48
N ALA A 196 -35.87 -2.84 -2.03
CA ALA A 196 -35.55 -1.56 -1.40
C ALA A 196 -36.76 -0.63 -1.40
N THR A 197 -36.90 0.12 -0.32
CA THR A 197 -37.95 1.16 -0.17
C THR A 197 -37.28 2.50 0.14
N LYS A 198 -37.89 3.60 -0.29
CA LYS A 198 -37.57 4.94 0.16
C LYS A 198 -38.82 5.60 0.72
N ARG A 199 -38.65 6.53 1.65
CA ARG A 199 -39.72 7.29 2.26
C ARG A 199 -39.49 8.78 2.05
N ASP A 200 -40.52 9.48 1.63
CA ASP A 200 -40.58 10.94 1.58
C ASP A 200 -41.59 11.47 2.60
N ILE A 201 -41.34 12.66 3.15
CA ILE A 201 -42.18 13.30 4.13
C ILE A 201 -43.24 14.12 3.39
N LEU A 202 -44.51 13.92 3.76
CA LEU A 202 -45.60 14.81 3.37
C LEU A 202 -45.73 15.93 4.40
N PRO A 203 -45.72 17.22 4.00
CA PRO A 203 -45.69 18.33 4.94
C PRO A 203 -47.04 18.49 5.67
N ALA A 204 -46.98 18.94 6.92
CA ALA A 204 -48.16 19.44 7.62
C ALA A 204 -48.64 20.75 6.96
N SER A 205 -49.94 20.90 6.74
CA SER A 205 -50.48 22.00 5.93
C SER A 205 -50.84 23.27 6.73
N GLY A 206 -51.06 23.15 8.05
CA GLY A 206 -51.53 24.25 8.90
C GLY A 206 -50.52 24.86 9.85
N LEU A 207 -49.24 24.37 9.85
CA LEU A 207 -48.22 24.92 10.73
C LEU A 207 -47.67 26.23 10.15
N VAL A 208 -47.67 27.30 10.96
CA VAL A 208 -47.16 28.61 10.60
C VAL A 208 -46.04 29.00 11.59
N ALA A 209 -44.84 29.25 11.08
CA ALA A 209 -43.64 29.45 11.91
C ALA A 209 -43.76 30.66 12.85
N THR A 210 -44.40 31.74 12.40
CA THR A 210 -44.65 32.94 13.24
C THR A 210 -45.67 32.70 14.36
N ALA A 211 -46.51 31.68 14.23
CA ALA A 211 -47.48 31.28 15.27
C ALA A 211 -46.87 30.27 16.25
N VAL A 212 -45.94 29.42 15.77
CA VAL A 212 -45.29 28.37 16.58
C VAL A 212 -44.09 28.92 17.36
N TYR A 213 -43.31 29.82 16.75
CA TYR A 213 -42.06 30.34 17.33
C TYR A 213 -42.17 31.83 17.65
N ASN A 214 -41.96 32.19 18.92
CA ASN A 214 -42.08 33.57 19.41
C ASN A 214 -40.93 34.48 18.95
N ASP A 215 -39.83 33.92 18.48
CA ASP A 215 -38.64 34.62 17.95
C ASP A 215 -38.59 34.65 16.41
N VAL A 216 -39.54 34.06 15.72
CA VAL A 216 -39.76 34.20 14.28
C VAL A 216 -40.94 35.18 14.07
N LYS A 217 -40.63 36.48 14.15
CA LYS A 217 -41.65 37.52 14.31
C LYS A 217 -42.37 37.95 13.04
N ASN A 218 -41.77 37.70 11.88
CA ASN A 218 -42.34 38.08 10.60
C ASN A 218 -41.89 37.17 9.45
N ASP A 219 -42.64 37.15 8.39
CA ASP A 219 -42.39 36.36 7.18
C ASP A 219 -41.43 37.06 6.18
N THR A 220 -40.96 38.26 6.49
CA THR A 220 -40.00 39.00 5.67
C THR A 220 -38.52 38.75 6.04
N SER A 221 -38.27 38.03 7.13
CA SER A 221 -36.91 37.61 7.50
C SER A 221 -36.33 36.68 6.45
N TRP A 222 -35.07 36.90 6.07
CA TRP A 222 -34.39 36.09 5.06
C TRP A 222 -34.40 34.56 5.36
N PHE A 223 -34.51 34.19 6.64
CA PHE A 223 -34.51 32.81 7.08
C PHE A 223 -35.94 32.22 7.21
N TYR A 224 -36.99 33.06 7.13
CA TYR A 224 -38.38 32.61 7.32
C TYR A 224 -38.76 31.45 6.40
N PRO A 225 -38.51 31.49 5.08
CA PRO A 225 -38.84 30.39 4.18
C PRO A 225 -38.26 29.06 4.62
N GLY A 226 -36.94 29.05 5.01
CA GLY A 226 -36.29 27.87 5.51
C GLY A 226 -36.87 27.35 6.82
N VAL A 227 -37.18 28.25 7.79
CA VAL A 227 -37.77 27.86 9.07
C VAL A 227 -39.21 27.34 8.86
N GLN A 228 -40.03 28.02 8.05
CA GLN A 228 -41.37 27.56 7.68
C GLN A 228 -41.30 26.17 7.03
N TYR A 229 -40.42 25.99 6.08
CA TYR A 229 -40.21 24.70 5.42
C TYR A 229 -39.81 23.61 6.40
N CYS A 230 -38.80 23.85 7.23
CA CYS A 230 -38.35 22.88 8.23
C CYS A 230 -39.46 22.53 9.23
N LEU A 231 -40.28 23.49 9.63
CA LEU A 231 -41.45 23.25 10.49
C LEU A 231 -42.49 22.37 9.81
N SER A 232 -42.87 22.72 8.59
CA SER A 232 -43.89 21.97 7.82
C SER A 232 -43.45 20.51 7.56
N TYR A 233 -42.20 20.31 7.21
CA TYR A 233 -41.61 18.97 6.95
C TYR A 233 -41.09 18.28 8.22
N GLY A 234 -41.08 18.95 9.38
CA GLY A 234 -40.52 18.36 10.62
C GLY A 234 -39.03 18.13 10.61
N LEU A 235 -38.27 18.86 9.77
CA LEU A 235 -36.82 18.68 9.63
C LEU A 235 -36.03 19.23 10.82
N MET A 236 -36.49 20.36 11.37
CA MET A 236 -35.93 20.98 12.57
C MET A 236 -37.03 21.30 13.57
N SER A 237 -36.77 21.03 14.83
CA SER A 237 -37.62 21.42 15.97
C SER A 237 -37.11 22.71 16.61
N GLY A 238 -37.99 23.42 17.35
CA GLY A 238 -37.55 24.50 18.22
C GLY A 238 -36.70 24.03 19.39
N MET A 239 -36.12 24.99 20.11
CA MET A 239 -35.24 24.75 21.26
C MET A 239 -36.00 24.62 22.59
N GLY A 240 -37.32 24.61 22.54
CA GLY A 240 -38.20 24.69 23.70
C GLY A 240 -38.75 26.10 23.93
N ASN A 241 -39.74 26.23 24.82
CA ASN A 241 -40.37 27.49 25.18
C ASN A 241 -40.92 28.34 23.99
N GLY A 242 -41.29 27.65 22.89
CA GLY A 242 -41.76 28.33 21.67
C GLY A 242 -40.66 29.11 20.92
N SER A 243 -39.38 28.85 21.14
CA SER A 243 -38.28 29.49 20.45
C SER A 243 -37.72 28.59 19.38
N PHE A 244 -37.41 29.14 18.18
CA PHE A 244 -36.60 28.49 17.13
C PHE A 244 -35.13 28.75 17.34
N ALA A 245 -34.78 29.87 17.94
CA ALA A 245 -33.41 30.34 18.18
C ALA A 245 -32.58 30.49 16.89
N PRO A 246 -32.99 31.34 15.92
CA PRO A 246 -32.38 31.43 14.59
C PRO A 246 -30.90 31.86 14.63
N GLY A 247 -30.47 32.62 15.65
CA GLY A 247 -29.07 33.07 15.83
C GLY A 247 -28.14 32.06 16.52
N GLU A 248 -28.70 31.02 17.16
CA GLU A 248 -27.90 30.00 17.84
C GLU A 248 -27.21 29.07 16.80
N TYR A 249 -26.14 28.45 17.19
CA TYR A 249 -25.44 27.51 16.34
C TYR A 249 -26.05 26.10 16.37
N THR A 250 -25.94 25.41 15.25
CA THR A 250 -26.34 24.00 15.11
C THR A 250 -25.17 23.09 15.53
N THR A 251 -25.47 22.07 16.34
CA THR A 251 -24.44 21.09 16.75
C THR A 251 -24.33 19.92 15.77
N ARG A 252 -23.20 19.22 15.81
CA ARG A 252 -22.95 18.02 14.98
C ARG A 252 -24.01 16.92 15.25
N ALA A 253 -24.38 16.73 16.53
CA ALA A 253 -25.41 15.76 16.91
C ALA A 253 -26.80 16.13 16.36
N GLN A 254 -27.15 17.42 16.33
CA GLN A 254 -28.41 17.87 15.76
C GLN A 254 -28.49 17.56 14.27
N VAL A 255 -27.42 17.73 13.51
CA VAL A 255 -27.41 17.40 12.07
C VAL A 255 -27.55 15.89 11.86
N ALA A 256 -26.81 15.06 12.62
CA ALA A 256 -26.98 13.62 12.56
C ALA A 256 -28.43 13.19 12.86
N GLN A 257 -29.06 13.80 13.87
CA GLN A 257 -30.46 13.51 14.23
C GLN A 257 -31.45 13.95 13.15
N ILE A 258 -31.22 15.10 12.51
CA ILE A 258 -32.04 15.58 11.39
C ILE A 258 -32.03 14.57 10.25
N LEU A 259 -30.85 14.11 9.86
CA LEU A 259 -30.69 13.13 8.77
C LEU A 259 -31.27 11.76 9.13
N TYR A 260 -31.13 11.34 10.38
CA TYR A 260 -31.73 10.12 10.90
C TYR A 260 -33.27 10.16 10.84
N ASN A 261 -33.87 11.27 11.30
CA ASN A 261 -35.33 11.50 11.24
C ASN A 261 -35.81 11.56 9.79
N LEU A 262 -35.05 12.27 8.92
CA LEU A 262 -35.37 12.39 7.49
C LEU A 262 -35.37 11.01 6.80
N HIS A 263 -34.50 10.10 7.24
CA HIS A 263 -34.44 8.72 6.72
C HIS A 263 -35.52 7.81 7.33
N GLY A 264 -36.34 8.31 8.25
CA GLY A 264 -37.44 7.57 8.86
C GLY A 264 -37.09 6.78 10.10
N ASN A 265 -35.99 7.15 10.79
CA ASN A 265 -35.55 6.51 12.03
C ASN A 265 -35.30 5.00 11.86
N PRO A 266 -34.41 4.58 10.98
CA PRO A 266 -34.15 3.17 10.71
C PRO A 266 -33.69 2.43 11.98
N GLU A 267 -33.96 1.14 12.04
CA GLU A 267 -33.42 0.31 13.12
C GLU A 267 -31.88 0.31 13.07
N VAL A 268 -31.29 0.46 14.25
CA VAL A 268 -29.83 0.53 14.40
C VAL A 268 -29.37 -0.66 15.22
N SER A 269 -28.54 -1.50 14.62
CA SER A 269 -27.88 -2.61 15.31
C SER A 269 -26.41 -2.27 15.59
N GLY A 270 -25.89 -2.71 16.74
CA GLY A 270 -24.52 -2.47 17.16
C GLY A 270 -24.29 -1.14 17.87
N GLY A 271 -23.04 -0.91 18.26
CA GLY A 271 -22.60 0.30 18.95
C GLY A 271 -21.89 1.29 18.01
N THR A 272 -21.57 2.45 18.52
CA THR A 272 -20.74 3.44 17.85
C THR A 272 -19.26 3.27 18.30
N PRO A 273 -18.27 3.56 17.43
CA PRO A 273 -16.87 3.58 17.84
C PRO A 273 -16.51 4.80 18.71
N PHE A 274 -17.43 5.76 18.86
CA PHE A 274 -17.17 7.04 19.50
C PHE A 274 -17.42 6.99 21.02
N THR A 275 -16.35 7.19 21.79
CA THR A 275 -16.36 7.14 23.27
C THR A 275 -17.12 8.31 23.90
N ASP A 276 -17.31 9.41 23.17
CA ASP A 276 -18.05 10.60 23.58
C ASP A 276 -19.52 10.60 23.14
N VAL A 277 -20.01 9.45 22.68
CA VAL A 277 -21.42 9.19 22.38
C VAL A 277 -21.95 8.14 23.36
N PRO A 278 -22.37 8.56 24.58
CA PRO A 278 -22.77 7.62 25.62
C PRO A 278 -24.06 6.89 25.24
N GLU A 279 -24.23 5.70 25.79
CA GLU A 279 -25.44 4.92 25.67
C GLU A 279 -26.65 5.69 26.27
N GLY A 280 -27.78 5.64 25.57
CA GLY A 280 -28.99 6.36 25.99
C GLY A 280 -29.00 7.86 25.66
N ALA A 281 -27.95 8.43 25.09
CA ALA A 281 -27.99 9.80 24.59
C ALA A 281 -29.03 9.93 23.46
N TRP A 282 -29.77 11.04 23.43
CA TRP A 282 -30.82 11.29 22.46
C TRP A 282 -30.35 11.18 20.99
N TYR A 283 -29.09 11.44 20.74
CA TYR A 283 -28.44 11.37 19.44
C TYR A 283 -27.69 10.05 19.16
N GLN A 284 -27.61 9.14 20.13
CA GLN A 284 -26.82 7.92 20.01
C GLN A 284 -27.18 7.09 18.77
N LYS A 285 -28.46 6.79 18.59
CA LYS A 285 -28.93 6.02 17.41
C LYS A 285 -28.63 6.74 16.11
N ALA A 286 -28.85 8.04 16.08
CA ALA A 286 -28.57 8.86 14.90
C ALA A 286 -27.09 8.87 14.51
N VAL A 287 -26.20 9.03 15.48
CA VAL A 287 -24.75 9.02 15.24
C VAL A 287 -24.26 7.62 14.83
N THR A 288 -24.75 6.58 15.49
CA THR A 288 -24.42 5.18 15.15
C THR A 288 -24.82 4.85 13.71
N TRP A 289 -26.06 5.19 13.35
CA TRP A 289 -26.54 5.03 11.98
C TRP A 289 -25.75 5.85 10.98
N ALA A 290 -25.55 7.14 11.23
CA ALA A 290 -24.81 8.02 10.32
C ALA A 290 -23.37 7.55 10.08
N HIS A 291 -22.75 6.94 11.09
CA HIS A 291 -21.45 6.31 10.94
C HIS A 291 -21.53 5.03 10.10
N SER A 292 -22.49 4.14 10.36
CA SER A 292 -22.63 2.85 9.66
C SER A 292 -22.87 3.02 8.14
N VAL A 293 -23.52 4.12 7.74
CA VAL A 293 -23.78 4.44 6.32
C VAL A 293 -22.79 5.46 5.72
N GLY A 294 -21.70 5.77 6.44
CA GLY A 294 -20.62 6.61 5.94
C GLY A 294 -20.91 8.11 5.84
N ILE A 295 -21.96 8.62 6.52
CA ILE A 295 -22.26 10.06 6.59
C ILE A 295 -21.22 10.76 7.48
N VAL A 296 -20.86 10.15 8.61
CA VAL A 296 -19.89 10.70 9.58
C VAL A 296 -18.76 9.74 9.87
N ASN A 297 -17.55 10.28 10.02
CA ASN A 297 -16.34 9.52 10.37
C ASN A 297 -15.74 9.92 11.72
N GLY A 298 -16.41 10.81 12.48
CA GLY A 298 -15.85 11.41 13.68
C GLY A 298 -14.86 12.56 13.40
N VAL A 299 -14.41 13.23 14.45
CA VAL A 299 -13.29 14.19 14.41
C VAL A 299 -11.96 13.47 14.63
N THR A 300 -12.00 12.31 15.30
CA THR A 300 -10.95 11.28 15.37
C THR A 300 -11.59 9.91 15.17
N ALA A 301 -10.78 8.85 15.16
CA ALA A 301 -11.31 7.48 15.07
C ALA A 301 -12.28 7.10 16.21
N THR A 302 -12.16 7.74 17.38
CA THR A 302 -12.92 7.41 18.58
C THR A 302 -13.72 8.57 19.16
N THR A 303 -13.76 9.74 18.49
CA THR A 303 -14.43 10.96 19.00
C THR A 303 -15.31 11.55 17.93
N PHE A 304 -16.59 11.77 18.22
CA PHE A 304 -17.57 12.40 17.33
C PHE A 304 -17.71 13.90 17.57
N SER A 305 -17.55 14.37 18.80
CA SER A 305 -17.80 15.72 19.30
C SER A 305 -19.27 16.17 19.12
N PRO A 306 -20.23 15.49 19.74
CA PRO A 306 -21.67 15.67 19.49
C PRO A 306 -22.17 17.09 19.76
N ASN A 307 -21.64 17.74 20.79
CA ASN A 307 -22.05 19.08 21.24
C ASN A 307 -21.23 20.22 20.59
N ALA A 308 -20.23 19.90 19.75
CA ALA A 308 -19.50 20.91 19.01
C ALA A 308 -20.40 21.55 17.96
N ASN A 309 -20.31 22.87 17.82
CA ASN A 309 -20.95 23.60 16.75
C ASN A 309 -20.40 23.13 15.41
N ILE A 310 -21.28 22.87 14.45
CA ILE A 310 -20.86 22.39 13.13
C ILE A 310 -20.45 23.55 12.24
N THR A 311 -19.35 23.39 11.52
CA THR A 311 -18.93 24.36 10.50
C THR A 311 -19.81 24.24 9.26
N ARG A 312 -19.90 25.31 8.45
CA ARG A 312 -20.68 25.32 7.22
C ARG A 312 -20.22 24.24 6.25
N GLN A 313 -18.90 24.04 6.11
CA GLN A 313 -18.34 22.98 5.25
C GLN A 313 -18.63 21.57 5.76
N ASP A 314 -18.57 21.34 7.07
CA ASP A 314 -18.86 20.02 7.64
C ASP A 314 -20.36 19.71 7.58
N PHE A 315 -21.21 20.73 7.71
CA PHE A 315 -22.64 20.57 7.56
C PHE A 315 -23.00 20.10 6.15
N VAL A 316 -22.57 20.81 5.12
CA VAL A 316 -22.86 20.39 3.73
C VAL A 316 -22.19 19.06 3.39
N LEU A 317 -21.02 18.76 3.96
CA LEU A 317 -20.38 17.44 3.77
C LEU A 317 -21.28 16.31 4.26
N MET A 318 -21.90 16.44 5.45
CA MET A 318 -22.82 15.43 5.96
C MET A 318 -24.06 15.30 5.06
N LEU A 319 -24.60 16.41 4.56
CA LEU A 319 -25.74 16.39 3.66
C LEU A 319 -25.41 15.73 2.31
N MET A 320 -24.28 16.09 1.69
CA MET A 320 -23.88 15.51 0.40
C MET A 320 -23.53 14.02 0.51
N ARG A 321 -22.95 13.61 1.64
CA ARG A 321 -22.73 12.17 1.92
C ARG A 321 -24.06 11.42 2.07
N TYR A 322 -25.06 12.03 2.70
CA TYR A 322 -26.39 11.44 2.77
C TYR A 322 -27.01 11.28 1.36
N LEU A 323 -26.93 12.30 0.49
CA LEU A 323 -27.41 12.19 -0.89
C LEU A 323 -26.71 11.05 -1.65
N ASN A 324 -25.40 10.98 -1.54
CA ASN A 324 -24.59 10.04 -2.33
C ASN A 324 -24.68 8.61 -1.79
N ASN A 325 -24.53 8.44 -0.46
CA ASN A 325 -24.36 7.12 0.13
C ASN A 325 -25.68 6.45 0.51
N VAL A 326 -26.71 7.24 0.79
CA VAL A 326 -27.97 6.74 1.35
C VAL A 326 -29.12 6.91 0.37
N ARG A 327 -29.30 8.10 -0.18
CA ARG A 327 -30.39 8.37 -1.13
C ARG A 327 -30.03 7.97 -2.57
N MET A 328 -28.73 7.86 -2.87
CA MET A 328 -28.22 7.53 -4.21
C MET A 328 -28.89 8.38 -5.30
N VAL A 329 -29.01 9.69 -5.03
CA VAL A 329 -29.59 10.64 -5.97
C VAL A 329 -28.62 10.87 -7.11
N ASP A 330 -29.09 10.72 -8.34
CA ASP A 330 -28.30 11.02 -9.52
C ASP A 330 -27.95 12.51 -9.54
N ARG A 331 -26.66 12.79 -9.73
CA ARG A 331 -26.14 14.14 -9.78
C ARG A 331 -26.56 14.79 -11.10
N THR A 332 -27.59 15.58 -11.09
CA THR A 332 -28.11 16.29 -12.28
C THR A 332 -27.52 17.70 -12.48
N TRP A 333 -26.63 18.13 -11.58
CA TRP A 333 -25.97 19.43 -11.60
C TRP A 333 -24.49 19.34 -11.89
N THR A 334 -23.94 20.41 -12.48
CA THR A 334 -22.48 20.56 -12.62
C THR A 334 -21.93 21.24 -11.37
N PRO A 335 -20.90 20.67 -10.71
CA PRO A 335 -20.24 21.28 -9.56
C PRO A 335 -19.75 22.69 -9.87
N ASP A 336 -19.90 23.61 -8.91
CA ASP A 336 -19.35 24.96 -9.01
C ASP A 336 -17.82 24.96 -8.88
N ASP A 337 -17.13 25.90 -9.51
CA ASP A 337 -15.66 26.02 -9.41
C ASP A 337 -15.21 26.83 -8.18
N LEU A 338 -16.15 27.46 -7.48
CA LEU A 338 -15.96 28.37 -6.33
C LEU A 338 -15.11 29.63 -6.62
N SER A 339 -14.72 29.88 -7.87
CA SER A 339 -13.76 30.94 -8.24
C SER A 339 -14.24 32.35 -7.86
N ARG A 340 -15.53 32.57 -7.73
CA ARG A 340 -16.13 33.85 -7.34
C ARG A 340 -15.99 34.19 -5.86
N PHE A 341 -15.60 33.22 -5.00
CA PHE A 341 -15.46 33.44 -3.56
C PHE A 341 -13.99 33.66 -3.20
N VAL A 342 -13.68 34.78 -2.54
CA VAL A 342 -12.31 35.16 -2.21
C VAL A 342 -11.65 34.24 -1.18
N ASP A 343 -12.44 33.52 -0.41
CA ASP A 343 -12.03 32.59 0.62
C ASP A 343 -12.18 31.11 0.21
N ALA A 344 -12.40 30.83 -1.08
CA ALA A 344 -12.52 29.45 -1.58
C ALA A 344 -11.32 28.57 -1.20
N GLY A 345 -10.10 29.14 -1.16
CA GLY A 345 -8.89 28.42 -0.73
C GLY A 345 -8.86 28.00 0.76
N SER A 346 -9.80 28.48 1.57
CA SER A 346 -9.94 28.08 2.97
C SER A 346 -10.88 26.88 3.18
N VAL A 347 -11.49 26.37 2.11
CA VAL A 347 -12.27 25.12 2.15
C VAL A 347 -11.34 23.94 2.43
N GLY A 348 -11.65 23.17 3.46
CA GLY A 348 -10.90 21.94 3.75
C GLY A 348 -10.98 20.95 2.57
N PHE A 349 -9.86 20.32 2.23
CA PHE A 349 -9.79 19.38 1.09
C PHE A 349 -10.83 18.27 1.18
N TRP A 350 -11.19 17.84 2.38
CA TRP A 350 -12.20 16.80 2.63
C TRP A 350 -13.64 17.23 2.32
N ALA A 351 -13.91 18.54 2.30
CA ALA A 351 -15.23 19.12 2.07
C ALA A 351 -15.35 19.83 0.71
N LEU A 352 -14.29 19.84 -0.09
CA LEU A 352 -14.21 20.65 -1.31
C LEU A 352 -15.32 20.28 -2.31
N ASP A 353 -15.49 19.01 -2.60
CA ASP A 353 -16.51 18.54 -3.55
C ASP A 353 -17.92 18.81 -3.03
N ALA A 354 -18.16 18.56 -1.73
CA ALA A 354 -19.44 18.86 -1.10
C ALA A 354 -19.78 20.37 -1.15
N MET A 355 -18.79 21.24 -0.96
CA MET A 355 -18.97 22.68 -1.05
C MET A 355 -19.27 23.13 -2.49
N LYS A 356 -18.60 22.56 -3.48
CA LYS A 356 -18.88 22.80 -4.90
C LYS A 356 -20.31 22.42 -5.28
N ASP A 357 -20.76 21.26 -4.81
CA ASP A 357 -22.13 20.78 -5.00
C ASP A 357 -23.17 21.66 -4.29
N ALA A 358 -22.91 21.99 -3.02
CA ALA A 358 -23.82 22.83 -2.24
C ALA A 358 -24.02 24.23 -2.86
N VAL A 359 -22.96 24.75 -3.47
CA VAL A 359 -23.04 26.02 -4.23
C VAL A 359 -23.79 25.84 -5.54
N ALA A 360 -23.53 24.76 -6.27
CA ALA A 360 -24.20 24.44 -7.54
C ALA A 360 -25.71 24.32 -7.39
N ILE A 361 -26.20 23.71 -6.30
CA ILE A 361 -27.65 23.60 -6.00
C ILE A 361 -28.22 24.81 -5.24
N ASN A 362 -27.43 25.88 -5.05
CA ASN A 362 -27.78 27.08 -4.29
C ASN A 362 -28.11 26.85 -2.79
N ALA A 363 -27.69 25.75 -2.19
CA ALA A 363 -27.79 25.53 -0.76
C ALA A 363 -26.85 26.48 0.01
N ILE A 364 -25.73 26.88 -0.60
CA ILE A 364 -24.81 27.91 -0.13
C ILE A 364 -24.63 28.97 -1.22
N SER A 365 -25.02 30.21 -0.93
CA SER A 365 -24.88 31.34 -1.87
C SER A 365 -23.76 32.32 -1.53
N GLY A 366 -23.07 32.13 -0.40
CA GLY A 366 -22.08 33.06 0.12
C GLY A 366 -22.69 34.27 0.84
N VAL A 367 -21.82 35.07 1.40
CA VAL A 367 -22.14 36.36 2.07
C VAL A 367 -21.12 37.42 1.67
N THR A 368 -21.54 38.69 1.60
CA THR A 368 -20.62 39.81 1.35
C THR A 368 -20.00 40.25 2.67
N VAL A 369 -18.66 40.17 2.76
CA VAL A 369 -17.87 40.67 3.90
C VAL A 369 -16.89 41.68 3.33
N ASP A 370 -16.89 42.89 3.87
CA ASP A 370 -16.02 44.00 3.42
C ASP A 370 -16.03 44.21 1.88
N GLY A 371 -17.24 44.13 1.28
CA GLY A 371 -17.43 44.26 -0.16
C GLY A 371 -16.98 43.08 -1.02
N ARG A 372 -16.57 41.97 -0.41
CA ARG A 372 -16.09 40.77 -1.10
C ARG A 372 -17.02 39.59 -0.84
N LEU A 373 -17.29 38.80 -1.84
CA LEU A 373 -18.11 37.59 -1.71
C LEU A 373 -17.29 36.47 -1.07
N CYS A 374 -17.78 35.95 0.07
CA CYS A 374 -17.14 34.90 0.86
C CYS A 374 -18.09 33.71 1.06
N ILE A 375 -17.55 32.49 1.05
CA ILE A 375 -18.31 31.26 1.33
C ILE A 375 -18.28 30.91 2.82
N GLN A 376 -17.29 31.39 3.56
CA GLN A 376 -17.07 31.21 4.99
C GLN A 376 -17.12 29.73 5.43
N PRO A 377 -16.30 28.83 4.92
CA PRO A 377 -16.45 27.38 5.10
C PRO A 377 -16.21 26.94 6.55
N ALA A 378 -15.27 27.56 7.26
CA ALA A 378 -14.93 27.22 8.64
C ALA A 378 -15.81 27.91 9.70
N ARG A 379 -16.70 28.82 9.29
CA ARG A 379 -17.63 29.48 10.23
C ARG A 379 -18.73 28.50 10.66
N ASN A 380 -19.11 28.54 11.93
CA ASN A 380 -20.22 27.73 12.43
C ASN A 380 -21.55 28.14 11.77
N ALA A 381 -22.35 27.15 11.42
CA ALA A 381 -23.69 27.36 10.84
C ALA A 381 -24.67 27.73 11.94
N THR A 382 -25.38 28.86 11.76
CA THR A 382 -26.50 29.20 12.61
C THR A 382 -27.70 28.34 12.27
N ARG A 383 -28.68 28.23 13.20
CA ARG A 383 -29.91 27.47 12.98
C ARG A 383 -30.75 28.04 11.84
N ALA A 384 -30.74 29.37 11.65
CA ALA A 384 -31.36 30.02 10.50
C ALA A 384 -30.72 29.61 9.16
N GLU A 385 -29.37 29.55 9.11
CA GLU A 385 -28.66 29.08 7.93
C GLU A 385 -28.87 27.60 7.70
N ALA A 386 -28.85 26.78 8.75
CA ALA A 386 -29.13 25.36 8.67
C ALA A 386 -30.52 25.10 8.09
N ALA A 387 -31.54 25.84 8.53
CA ALA A 387 -32.89 25.71 8.01
C ALA A 387 -32.98 26.03 6.50
N LYS A 388 -32.31 27.10 6.04
CA LYS A 388 -32.26 27.42 4.61
C LYS A 388 -31.55 26.36 3.81
N ILE A 389 -30.40 25.89 4.28
CA ILE A 389 -29.59 24.83 3.60
C ILE A 389 -30.41 23.54 3.51
N LEU A 390 -31.08 23.14 4.63
CA LEU A 390 -31.94 21.96 4.66
C LEU A 390 -33.11 22.03 3.71
N MET A 391 -33.75 23.19 3.59
CA MET A 391 -34.83 23.42 2.63
C MET A 391 -34.37 23.09 1.21
N VAL A 392 -33.32 23.75 0.73
CA VAL A 392 -32.79 23.55 -0.62
C VAL A 392 -32.31 22.11 -0.84
N PHE A 393 -31.64 21.56 0.16
CA PHE A 393 -31.17 20.18 0.12
C PHE A 393 -32.35 19.18 0.00
N HIS A 394 -33.40 19.33 0.81
CA HIS A 394 -34.56 18.45 0.78
C HIS A 394 -35.35 18.56 -0.54
N GLU A 395 -35.51 19.77 -1.06
CA GLU A 395 -36.12 19.99 -2.39
C GLU A 395 -35.33 19.32 -3.52
N THR A 396 -33.98 19.29 -3.40
CA THR A 396 -33.11 18.60 -4.39
C THR A 396 -33.31 17.08 -4.37
N MET A 397 -33.62 16.51 -3.19
CA MET A 397 -33.88 15.06 -3.06
C MET A 397 -35.23 14.64 -3.59
N THR A 398 -36.23 15.54 -3.61
CA THR A 398 -37.64 15.22 -3.91
C THR A 398 -38.03 15.56 -5.35
N LYS A 399 -37.10 16.14 -6.11
CA LYS A 399 -37.23 16.36 -7.56
C LYS A 399 -36.79 15.15 -8.35
#